data_c005865117ae2b5fbcf8962811b21e13
#
_entry.id   c005865117ae2b5fbcf8962811b21e13
#
_cell.length_a   1.000
_cell.length_b   1.000
_cell.length_c   1.000
_cell.angle_alpha   90.00
_cell.angle_beta   90.00
_cell.angle_gamma   90.00
#
_symmetry.space_group_name_H-M   'P 1'
#
loop_
_entity.id
_entity.type
_entity.pdbx_description
1 polymer ?
#
loop_
_entity_poly.entity_id
_entity_poly.type
_entity_poly.pdbx_seq_one_letter_code
_entity_poly.pdbx_strand_id
1 'polypeptide(L)'
;MDYSQLIKTEAKKLGFLSCGISKAEFLEDEAPRLERWLKDGKHGKMAYMENHFDKRLDPRLLVPDAKSIISLLFNYYTPLDQLDGAPKISKYAYGKDYHHVIKDKLKQLFQIINNKIGEVSGRVFVDSAPVMEKSWAVRSGLGWQGKNTNLISKKAGSFFFIAELIVDLELEYDTPVTDHCGSCTACIDAVSYTHLTLPTKRIV
;
A
#
# COMPACT_ATOMS: atom_id res chain seq x y z
N MET A 1 -1.02 28.54 2.00
CA MET A 1 -1.06 27.65 0.80
C MET A 1 -1.38 26.26 1.34
N ASP A 2 -2.36 25.58 0.77
CA ASP A 2 -2.70 24.21 1.17
C ASP A 2 -1.69 23.23 0.54
N TYR A 3 -0.73 22.79 1.35
CA TYR A 3 0.34 21.88 0.92
C TYR A 3 -0.21 20.48 0.61
N SER A 4 -1.25 20.03 1.32
CA SER A 4 -1.88 18.74 1.07
C SER A 4 -2.50 18.70 -0.32
N GLN A 5 -3.23 19.74 -0.70
CA GLN A 5 -3.82 19.86 -2.03
C GLN A 5 -2.77 20.03 -3.13
N LEU A 6 -1.68 20.76 -2.86
CA LEU A 6 -0.54 20.85 -3.77
C LEU A 6 0.04 19.49 -4.07
N ILE A 7 0.35 18.70 -3.04
CA ILE A 7 0.95 17.35 -3.16
C ILE A 7 0.02 16.42 -3.95
N LYS A 8 -1.27 16.40 -3.63
CA LYS A 8 -2.28 15.59 -4.35
C LYS A 8 -2.34 15.96 -5.84
N THR A 9 -2.25 17.25 -6.14
CA THR A 9 -2.27 17.75 -7.52
C THR A 9 -1.02 17.32 -8.28
N GLU A 10 0.16 17.46 -7.70
CA GLU A 10 1.41 17.07 -8.33
C GLU A 10 1.53 15.54 -8.49
N ALA A 11 1.07 14.77 -7.50
CA ALA A 11 0.98 13.31 -7.61
C ALA A 11 0.13 12.88 -8.81
N LYS A 12 -1.02 13.54 -9.01
CA LYS A 12 -1.90 13.29 -10.17
C LYS A 12 -1.20 13.61 -11.50
N LYS A 13 -0.44 14.71 -11.59
CA LYS A 13 0.33 15.07 -12.79
C LYS A 13 1.41 14.04 -13.11
N LEU A 14 2.01 13.41 -12.10
CA LEU A 14 2.97 12.33 -12.24
C LEU A 14 2.33 10.98 -12.63
N GLY A 15 1.00 10.92 -12.73
CA GLY A 15 0.25 9.76 -13.17
C GLY A 15 -0.17 8.80 -12.05
N PHE A 16 -0.08 9.22 -10.78
CA PHE A 16 -0.71 8.46 -9.71
C PHE A 16 -2.24 8.55 -9.82
N LEU A 17 -2.88 7.42 -9.59
CA LEU A 17 -4.34 7.28 -9.67
C LEU A 17 -5.04 8.04 -8.54
N SER A 18 -4.46 7.95 -7.34
CA SER A 18 -4.97 8.58 -6.13
C SER A 18 -3.83 8.86 -5.16
N CYS A 19 -4.03 9.86 -4.30
CA CYS A 19 -3.10 10.27 -3.26
C CYS A 19 -3.90 10.62 -2.01
N GLY A 20 -3.53 10.07 -0.87
CA GLY A 20 -4.11 10.35 0.43
C GLY A 20 -3.02 10.54 1.48
N ILE A 21 -3.36 11.22 2.56
CA ILE A 21 -2.41 11.61 3.59
C ILE A 21 -2.93 11.17 4.96
N SER A 22 -2.10 10.51 5.73
CA SER A 22 -2.40 10.14 7.12
C SER A 22 -1.30 10.61 8.06
N LYS A 23 -1.64 10.70 9.34
CA LYS A 23 -0.69 11.02 10.40
C LYS A 23 0.28 9.87 10.58
N ALA A 24 1.57 10.18 10.74
CA ALA A 24 2.58 9.22 11.11
C ALA A 24 2.52 8.94 12.62
N GLU A 25 1.92 7.83 12.98
CA GLU A 25 1.74 7.40 14.39
C GLU A 25 1.85 5.88 14.50
N PHE A 26 1.88 5.37 15.71
CA PHE A 26 1.89 3.93 15.95
C PHE A 26 0.56 3.29 15.50
N LEU A 27 0.63 2.10 14.90
CA LEU A 27 -0.52 1.34 14.40
C LEU A 27 -1.11 0.45 15.51
N GLU A 28 -1.87 1.07 16.43
CA GLU A 28 -2.43 0.43 17.63
C GLU A 28 -3.31 -0.79 17.29
N ASP A 29 -4.16 -0.68 16.25
CA ASP A 29 -5.10 -1.74 15.88
C ASP A 29 -4.43 -2.91 15.15
N GLU A 30 -3.36 -2.64 14.44
CA GLU A 30 -2.61 -3.64 13.67
C GLU A 30 -1.61 -4.42 14.54
N ALA A 31 -1.10 -3.83 15.59
CA ALA A 31 -0.09 -4.43 16.46
C ALA A 31 -0.53 -5.80 17.02
N PRO A 32 -1.68 -5.95 17.68
CA PRO A 32 -2.11 -7.24 18.22
C PRO A 32 -2.47 -8.26 17.12
N ARG A 33 -2.84 -7.79 15.93
CA ARG A 33 -3.12 -8.66 14.77
C ARG A 33 -1.83 -9.24 14.20
N LEU A 34 -0.82 -8.42 14.01
CA LEU A 34 0.49 -8.83 13.52
C LEU A 34 1.16 -9.79 14.52
N GLU A 35 1.15 -9.46 15.80
CA GLU A 35 1.72 -10.30 16.85
C GLU A 35 1.08 -11.70 16.86
N ARG A 36 -0.26 -11.76 16.86
CA ARG A 36 -0.99 -13.03 16.81
C ARG A 36 -0.66 -13.82 15.55
N TRP A 37 -0.63 -13.15 14.39
CA TRP A 37 -0.33 -13.78 13.10
C TRP A 37 1.06 -14.42 13.08
N LEU A 38 2.06 -13.73 13.66
CA LEU A 38 3.41 -14.25 13.82
C LEU A 38 3.46 -15.41 14.81
N LYS A 39 2.83 -15.25 15.99
CA LYS A 39 2.76 -16.29 17.02
C LYS A 39 2.10 -17.58 16.54
N ASP A 40 1.08 -17.44 15.71
CA ASP A 40 0.39 -18.59 15.10
C ASP A 40 1.20 -19.23 13.94
N GLY A 41 2.39 -18.73 13.63
CA GLY A 41 3.27 -19.23 12.56
C GLY A 41 2.69 -19.06 11.15
N LYS A 42 1.73 -18.14 10.97
CA LYS A 42 1.02 -17.93 9.69
C LYS A 42 1.91 -17.34 8.60
N HIS A 43 3.05 -16.78 8.96
CA HIS A 43 4.08 -16.29 8.03
C HIS A 43 4.86 -17.44 7.35
N GLY A 44 4.71 -18.68 7.83
CA GLY A 44 5.35 -19.85 7.23
C GLY A 44 6.88 -19.73 7.24
N LYS A 45 7.51 -19.80 6.06
CA LYS A 45 8.97 -19.64 5.91
C LYS A 45 9.43 -18.19 5.68
N MET A 46 8.52 -17.22 5.72
CA MET A 46 8.83 -15.80 5.51
C MET A 46 9.40 -15.17 6.80
N ALA A 47 10.56 -15.64 7.25
CA ALA A 47 11.20 -15.17 8.49
C ALA A 47 11.42 -13.64 8.52
N TYR A 48 11.55 -12.99 7.34
CA TYR A 48 11.65 -11.54 7.25
C TYR A 48 10.42 -10.80 7.80
N MET A 49 9.28 -11.47 7.96
CA MET A 49 8.08 -10.87 8.56
C MET A 49 8.22 -10.63 10.07
N GLU A 50 9.03 -11.44 10.75
CA GLU A 50 9.35 -11.26 12.17
C GLU A 50 10.34 -10.11 12.37
N ASN A 51 11.19 -9.88 11.36
CA ASN A 51 12.19 -8.84 11.42
C ASN A 51 11.52 -7.44 11.38
N HIS A 52 12.07 -6.53 12.18
CA HIS A 52 11.61 -5.14 12.20
C HIS A 52 10.13 -4.96 12.60
N PHE A 53 9.64 -5.80 13.52
CA PHE A 53 8.26 -5.73 14.03
C PHE A 53 7.86 -4.30 14.40
N ASP A 54 8.67 -3.63 15.25
CA ASP A 54 8.40 -2.27 15.70
C ASP A 54 8.38 -1.26 14.55
N LYS A 55 9.30 -1.39 13.58
CA LYS A 55 9.37 -0.51 12.40
C LYS A 55 8.17 -0.67 11.47
N ARG A 56 7.54 -1.85 11.45
CA ARG A 56 6.31 -2.08 10.67
C ARG A 56 5.13 -1.31 11.25
N LEU A 57 5.12 -1.16 12.56
CA LEU A 57 4.04 -0.55 13.30
C LEU A 57 4.24 0.96 13.53
N ASP A 58 5.49 1.41 13.56
CA ASP A 58 5.80 2.81 13.78
C ASP A 58 6.69 3.39 12.67
N PRO A 59 6.15 4.19 11.76
CA PRO A 59 6.88 4.79 10.66
C PRO A 59 7.97 5.77 11.12
N ARG A 60 7.86 6.30 12.34
CA ARG A 60 8.84 7.22 12.93
C ARG A 60 10.17 6.52 13.25
N LEU A 61 10.16 5.19 13.33
CA LEU A 61 11.38 4.36 13.45
C LEU A 61 12.07 4.14 12.09
N LEU A 62 11.39 4.44 10.97
CA LEU A 62 11.94 4.39 9.62
C LEU A 62 12.43 5.75 9.15
N VAL A 63 11.70 6.80 9.51
CA VAL A 63 11.99 8.19 9.20
C VAL A 63 11.87 8.98 10.50
N PRO A 64 12.99 9.41 11.10
CA PRO A 64 12.97 10.22 12.31
C PRO A 64 12.12 11.48 12.11
N ASP A 65 11.42 11.90 13.14
CA ASP A 65 10.55 13.09 13.14
C ASP A 65 9.40 13.06 12.11
N ALA A 66 9.09 11.89 11.53
CA ALA A 66 7.99 11.74 10.60
C ALA A 66 6.67 12.24 11.21
N LYS A 67 5.95 13.08 10.47
CA LYS A 67 4.63 13.64 10.83
C LYS A 67 3.53 13.14 9.91
N SER A 68 3.84 12.95 8.63
CA SER A 68 2.85 12.56 7.64
C SER A 68 3.32 11.37 6.79
N ILE A 69 2.34 10.54 6.41
CA ILE A 69 2.50 9.49 5.41
C ILE A 69 1.61 9.84 4.23
N ILE A 70 2.23 10.00 3.08
CA ILE A 70 1.57 10.24 1.80
C ILE A 70 1.50 8.88 1.10
N SER A 71 0.31 8.27 1.09
CA SER A 71 0.05 7.02 0.38
C SER A 71 -0.48 7.30 -1.02
N LEU A 72 0.01 6.55 -1.99
CA LEU A 72 -0.31 6.75 -3.40
C LEU A 72 -0.69 5.44 -4.06
N LEU A 73 -1.66 5.50 -4.98
CA LEU A 73 -2.04 4.36 -5.81
C LEU A 73 -1.53 4.57 -7.23
N PHE A 74 -0.89 3.54 -7.79
CA PHE A 74 -0.43 3.54 -9.18
C PHE A 74 -1.08 2.40 -9.95
N ASN A 75 -1.94 2.72 -10.92
CA ASN A 75 -2.71 1.75 -11.68
C ASN A 75 -1.83 0.89 -12.59
N TYR A 76 -2.06 -0.43 -12.58
CA TYR A 76 -1.44 -1.37 -13.52
C TYR A 76 -2.47 -2.10 -14.41
N TYR A 77 -3.76 -1.80 -14.26
CA TYR A 77 -4.77 -2.43 -15.09
C TYR A 77 -4.58 -2.02 -16.57
N THR A 78 -4.63 -3.02 -17.42
CA THR A 78 -4.73 -2.85 -18.86
C THR A 78 -5.92 -3.69 -19.38
N PRO A 79 -6.72 -3.17 -20.32
CA PRO A 79 -7.77 -3.96 -20.98
C PRO A 79 -7.20 -4.99 -21.97
N LEU A 80 -5.93 -4.89 -22.30
CA LEU A 80 -5.29 -5.82 -23.23
C LEU A 80 -5.19 -7.22 -22.62
N ASP A 81 -5.62 -8.20 -23.38
CA ASP A 81 -5.45 -9.61 -23.03
C ASP A 81 -4.18 -10.17 -23.67
N GLN A 82 -3.66 -11.21 -23.05
CA GLN A 82 -2.51 -11.95 -23.59
C GLN A 82 -2.97 -12.75 -24.80
N LEU A 83 -2.04 -13.01 -25.71
CA LEU A 83 -2.29 -13.83 -26.89
C LEU A 83 -2.81 -15.22 -26.49
N ASP A 84 -3.74 -15.74 -27.28
CA ASP A 84 -4.24 -17.09 -27.10
C ASP A 84 -3.10 -18.11 -27.25
N GLY A 85 -3.07 -19.08 -26.35
CA GLY A 85 -2.02 -20.10 -26.31
C GLY A 85 -0.73 -19.68 -25.60
N ALA A 86 -0.55 -18.41 -25.26
CA ALA A 86 0.58 -17.96 -24.45
C ALA A 86 0.35 -18.28 -22.95
N PRO A 87 1.43 -18.61 -22.18
CA PRO A 87 1.33 -18.73 -20.74
C PRO A 87 0.77 -17.46 -20.12
N LYS A 88 -0.25 -17.57 -19.27
CA LYS A 88 -0.87 -16.41 -18.61
C LYS A 88 -0.01 -15.94 -17.44
N ILE A 89 0.41 -14.71 -17.47
CA ILE A 89 1.09 -14.01 -16.37
C ILE A 89 0.19 -12.94 -15.78
N SER A 90 0.41 -12.58 -14.54
CA SER A 90 -0.39 -11.55 -13.86
C SER A 90 -0.18 -10.18 -14.48
N LYS A 91 -1.26 -9.40 -14.61
CA LYS A 91 -1.22 -8.06 -15.24
C LYS A 91 -0.22 -7.10 -14.58
N TYR A 92 0.03 -7.24 -13.28
CA TYR A 92 1.00 -6.39 -12.59
C TYR A 92 2.44 -6.59 -13.08
N ALA A 93 2.73 -7.74 -13.69
CA ALA A 93 4.07 -8.09 -14.20
C ALA A 93 4.31 -7.66 -15.65
N TYR A 94 3.34 -6.95 -16.25
CA TYR A 94 3.51 -6.46 -17.62
C TYR A 94 4.44 -5.24 -17.68
N GLY A 95 5.32 -5.24 -18.67
CA GLY A 95 6.17 -4.10 -18.98
C GLY A 95 7.41 -3.99 -18.12
N LYS A 96 7.75 -2.77 -17.71
CA LYS A 96 8.91 -2.48 -16.89
C LYS A 96 8.65 -2.81 -15.42
N ASP A 97 9.71 -3.17 -14.69
CA ASP A 97 9.66 -3.36 -13.25
C ASP A 97 9.08 -2.11 -12.56
N TYR A 98 7.93 -2.31 -11.93
CA TYR A 98 7.17 -1.24 -11.27
C TYR A 98 7.93 -0.62 -10.08
N HIS A 99 8.80 -1.38 -9.43
CA HIS A 99 9.62 -0.84 -8.34
C HIS A 99 10.47 0.36 -8.82
N HIS A 100 11.08 0.24 -9.99
CA HIS A 100 11.86 1.34 -10.56
C HIS A 100 10.95 2.48 -11.03
N VAL A 101 9.88 2.15 -11.76
CA VAL A 101 8.96 3.15 -12.32
C VAL A 101 8.34 4.01 -11.22
N ILE A 102 7.80 3.36 -10.18
CA ILE A 102 7.11 4.06 -9.09
C ILE A 102 8.11 4.82 -8.20
N LYS A 103 9.26 4.21 -7.90
CA LYS A 103 10.31 4.85 -7.10
C LYS A 103 10.83 6.14 -7.74
N ASP A 104 11.00 6.14 -9.06
CA ASP A 104 11.43 7.34 -9.78
C ASP A 104 10.36 8.45 -9.75
N LYS A 105 9.08 8.08 -9.89
CA LYS A 105 7.97 9.03 -9.74
C LYS A 105 7.86 9.59 -8.32
N LEU A 106 8.04 8.76 -7.30
CA LEU A 106 8.07 9.21 -5.90
C LEU A 106 9.21 10.17 -5.62
N LYS A 107 10.41 9.90 -6.17
CA LYS A 107 11.56 10.82 -6.05
C LYS A 107 11.26 12.16 -6.73
N GLN A 108 10.63 12.15 -7.91
CA GLN A 108 10.21 13.37 -8.59
C GLN A 108 9.19 14.15 -7.74
N LEU A 109 8.19 13.45 -7.17
CA LEU A 109 7.23 14.08 -6.26
C LEU A 109 7.93 14.71 -5.06
N PHE A 110 8.86 14.00 -4.45
CA PHE A 110 9.62 14.49 -3.30
C PHE A 110 10.49 15.71 -3.64
N GLN A 111 11.11 15.74 -4.81
CA GLN A 111 11.84 16.92 -5.31
C GLN A 111 10.89 18.12 -5.52
N ILE A 112 9.69 17.88 -6.06
CA ILE A 112 8.69 18.95 -6.25
C ILE A 112 8.25 19.51 -4.89
N ILE A 113 8.05 18.66 -3.90
CA ILE A 113 7.71 19.06 -2.53
C ILE A 113 8.81 19.97 -1.98
N ASN A 114 10.07 19.54 -2.03
CA ASN A 114 11.20 20.35 -1.54
C ASN A 114 11.32 21.69 -2.27
N ASN A 115 11.12 21.71 -3.57
CA ASN A 115 11.23 22.94 -4.38
C ASN A 115 10.09 23.95 -4.12
N LYS A 116 8.88 23.46 -3.79
CA LYS A 116 7.69 24.30 -3.67
C LYS A 116 7.32 24.66 -2.23
N ILE A 117 7.70 23.83 -1.27
CA ILE A 117 7.32 23.97 0.14
C ILE A 117 8.50 24.42 0.98
N GLY A 118 9.69 23.89 0.71
CA GLY A 118 10.91 24.10 1.49
C GLY A 118 11.60 22.80 1.84
N GLU A 119 12.63 22.86 2.64
CA GLU A 119 13.40 21.69 3.05
C GLU A 119 12.54 20.71 3.86
N VAL A 120 12.30 19.54 3.31
CA VAL A 120 11.52 18.45 3.91
C VAL A 120 12.39 17.21 3.91
N SER A 121 12.51 16.57 5.07
CA SER A 121 13.15 15.26 5.21
C SER A 121 12.14 14.14 5.02
N GLY A 122 12.55 13.07 4.34
CA GLY A 122 11.64 11.96 4.12
C GLY A 122 12.25 10.82 3.31
N ARG A 123 11.48 9.75 3.17
CA ARG A 123 11.89 8.56 2.39
C ARG A 123 10.72 8.00 1.60
N VAL A 124 11.05 7.47 0.42
CA VAL A 124 10.11 6.80 -0.48
C VAL A 124 10.16 5.28 -0.29
N PHE A 125 9.00 4.63 -0.33
CA PHE A 125 8.86 3.20 -0.14
C PHE A 125 7.96 2.62 -1.23
N VAL A 126 8.33 1.43 -1.71
CA VAL A 126 7.55 0.60 -2.63
C VAL A 126 7.90 -0.86 -2.30
N ASP A 127 6.99 -1.63 -1.76
CA ASP A 127 7.06 -3.06 -1.38
C ASP A 127 8.23 -3.48 -0.46
N SER A 128 9.43 -3.02 -0.71
CA SER A 128 10.68 -3.60 -0.18
C SER A 128 11.08 -3.14 1.23
N ALA A 129 10.15 -2.57 2.00
CA ALA A 129 10.43 -2.05 3.34
C ALA A 129 9.46 -2.60 4.39
N PRO A 130 9.81 -2.53 5.69
CA PRO A 130 8.90 -2.92 6.76
C PRO A 130 7.83 -1.83 6.98
N VAL A 131 7.00 -1.60 5.98
CA VAL A 131 5.86 -0.67 6.00
C VAL A 131 4.58 -1.47 5.83
N MET A 132 3.55 -1.17 6.62
CA MET A 132 2.23 -1.77 6.45
C MET A 132 1.39 -0.95 5.46
N GLU A 133 1.78 -1.00 4.19
CA GLU A 133 1.27 -0.15 3.11
C GLU A 133 -0.26 -0.12 3.02
N LYS A 134 -0.91 -1.29 3.13
CA LYS A 134 -2.38 -1.37 3.06
C LYS A 134 -3.05 -0.65 4.24
N SER A 135 -2.49 -0.74 5.44
CA SER A 135 -3.02 -0.07 6.63
C SER A 135 -2.90 1.45 6.49
N TRP A 136 -1.76 1.93 5.97
CA TRP A 136 -1.57 3.36 5.71
C TRP A 136 -2.48 3.87 4.60
N ALA A 137 -2.64 3.12 3.52
CA ALA A 137 -3.55 3.48 2.45
C ALA A 137 -5.03 3.55 2.90
N VAL A 138 -5.45 2.65 3.82
CA VAL A 138 -6.79 2.72 4.45
C VAL A 138 -6.91 3.98 5.30
N ARG A 139 -5.93 4.26 6.16
CA ARG A 139 -5.93 5.46 7.02
C ARG A 139 -5.90 6.75 6.21
N SER A 140 -5.27 6.73 5.04
CA SER A 140 -5.22 7.85 4.09
C SER A 140 -6.48 7.99 3.21
N GLY A 141 -7.53 7.20 3.46
CA GLY A 141 -8.80 7.30 2.73
C GLY A 141 -8.78 6.80 1.29
N LEU A 142 -7.79 6.02 0.88
CA LEU A 142 -7.67 5.54 -0.50
C LEU A 142 -8.59 4.37 -0.84
N GLY A 143 -9.10 3.69 0.19
CA GLY A 143 -9.98 2.56 0.07
C GLY A 143 -10.16 1.85 1.40
N TRP A 144 -10.75 0.68 1.37
CA TRP A 144 -10.89 -0.20 2.54
C TRP A 144 -10.19 -1.54 2.29
N GLN A 145 -9.84 -2.23 3.36
CA GLN A 145 -9.29 -3.57 3.26
C GLN A 145 -10.42 -4.58 3.09
N GLY A 146 -10.50 -5.20 1.92
CA GLY A 146 -11.51 -6.21 1.62
C GLY A 146 -11.31 -7.52 2.39
N LYS A 147 -12.32 -8.41 2.39
CA LYS A 147 -12.23 -9.75 2.99
C LYS A 147 -11.13 -10.63 2.38
N ASN A 148 -10.72 -10.31 1.15
CA ASN A 148 -9.57 -10.94 0.48
C ASN A 148 -8.22 -10.29 0.83
N THR A 149 -8.19 -9.43 1.84
CA THR A 149 -7.02 -8.69 2.33
C THR A 149 -6.41 -7.67 1.34
N ASN A 150 -7.01 -7.45 0.18
CA ASN A 150 -6.58 -6.41 -0.73
C ASN A 150 -7.17 -5.05 -0.35
N LEU A 151 -6.44 -3.98 -0.66
CA LEU A 151 -7.01 -2.65 -0.66
C LEU A 151 -7.98 -2.52 -1.83
N ILE A 152 -9.20 -2.09 -1.57
CA ILE A 152 -10.25 -1.90 -2.59
C ILE A 152 -10.63 -0.42 -2.63
N SER A 153 -10.50 0.17 -3.81
CA SER A 153 -10.98 1.52 -4.09
C SER A 153 -12.32 1.44 -4.80
N LYS A 154 -13.33 2.18 -4.33
CA LYS A 154 -14.67 2.22 -4.94
C LYS A 154 -14.65 2.59 -6.42
N LYS A 155 -13.69 3.44 -6.83
CA LYS A 155 -13.59 3.94 -8.21
C LYS A 155 -12.68 3.08 -9.10
N ALA A 156 -11.68 2.40 -8.52
CA ALA A 156 -10.59 1.79 -9.27
C ALA A 156 -10.42 0.28 -9.02
N GLY A 157 -11.30 -0.34 -8.21
CA GLY A 157 -11.16 -1.74 -7.85
C GLY A 157 -9.89 -1.98 -7.03
N SER A 158 -9.06 -2.97 -7.42
CA SER A 158 -7.84 -3.34 -6.69
C SER A 158 -6.61 -3.52 -7.59
N PHE A 159 -6.67 -3.09 -8.86
CA PHE A 159 -5.58 -3.23 -9.83
C PHE A 159 -4.60 -2.07 -9.77
N PHE A 160 -3.96 -1.88 -8.63
CA PHE A 160 -2.96 -0.84 -8.41
C PHE A 160 -1.87 -1.30 -7.45
N PHE A 161 -0.72 -0.68 -7.58
CA PHE A 161 0.35 -0.73 -6.60
C PHE A 161 0.12 0.33 -5.54
N ILE A 162 0.60 0.08 -4.34
CA ILE A 162 0.64 1.05 -3.25
C ILE A 162 2.08 1.54 -3.11
N ALA A 163 2.24 2.81 -2.81
CA ALA A 163 3.53 3.41 -2.57
C ALA A 163 3.42 4.49 -1.50
N GLU A 164 4.46 4.69 -0.71
CA GLU A 164 4.46 5.67 0.37
C GLU A 164 5.65 6.62 0.27
N LEU A 165 5.37 7.85 0.66
CA LEU A 165 6.36 8.85 1.00
C LEU A 165 6.12 9.29 2.44
N ILE A 166 7.06 8.96 3.32
CA ILE A 166 7.01 9.32 4.75
C ILE A 166 7.87 10.58 4.93
N VAL A 167 7.30 11.63 5.54
CA VAL A 167 7.93 12.95 5.66
C VAL A 167 7.77 13.55 7.05
N ASP A 168 8.71 14.44 7.42
CA ASP A 168 8.69 15.24 8.64
C ASP A 168 7.77 16.50 8.55
N LEU A 169 7.12 16.69 7.41
CA LEU A 169 6.19 17.77 7.17
C LEU A 169 4.80 17.44 7.73
N GLU A 170 4.25 18.34 8.52
CA GLU A 170 2.86 18.25 8.98
C GLU A 170 1.90 18.73 7.89
N LEU A 171 0.91 17.88 7.56
CA LEU A 171 -0.05 18.10 6.48
C LEU A 171 -1.49 17.96 7.00
N GLU A 172 -2.46 18.40 6.24
CA GLU A 172 -3.87 18.06 6.50
C GLU A 172 -4.11 16.60 6.18
N TYR A 173 -4.68 15.86 7.13
CA TYR A 173 -4.90 14.42 7.02
C TYR A 173 -6.26 14.11 6.44
N ASP A 174 -6.29 13.09 5.60
CA ASP A 174 -7.54 12.50 5.09
C ASP A 174 -8.15 11.56 6.13
N THR A 175 -9.42 11.23 5.96
CA THR A 175 -10.12 10.29 6.83
C THR A 175 -10.36 8.96 6.13
N PRO A 176 -10.31 7.84 6.86
CA PRO A 176 -10.64 6.52 6.31
C PRO A 176 -12.04 6.50 5.67
N VAL A 177 -12.17 5.75 4.58
CA VAL A 177 -13.48 5.50 3.95
C VAL A 177 -14.19 4.34 4.62
N THR A 178 -15.52 4.32 4.53
CA THR A 178 -16.35 3.23 5.04
C THR A 178 -16.04 1.92 4.32
N ASP A 179 -16.03 0.80 5.07
CA ASP A 179 -15.99 -0.53 4.48
C ASP A 179 -17.31 -0.84 3.77
N HIS A 180 -17.21 -1.27 2.52
CA HIS A 180 -18.34 -1.63 1.67
C HIS A 180 -18.48 -3.15 1.46
N CYS A 181 -17.73 -3.99 2.18
CA CYS A 181 -17.84 -5.45 2.06
C CYS A 181 -19.16 -5.98 2.60
N GLY A 182 -19.63 -5.47 3.75
CA GLY A 182 -20.87 -5.90 4.35
C GLY A 182 -21.03 -7.43 4.38
N SER A 183 -22.16 -7.95 3.88
CA SER A 183 -22.44 -9.40 3.76
C SER A 183 -21.85 -10.03 2.48
N CYS A 184 -21.23 -9.28 1.59
CA CYS A 184 -20.67 -9.80 0.34
C CYS A 184 -19.54 -10.81 0.60
N THR A 185 -19.58 -11.95 -0.09
CA THR A 185 -18.56 -13.04 -0.03
C THR A 185 -17.93 -13.35 -1.38
N ALA A 186 -18.26 -12.59 -2.42
CA ALA A 186 -17.86 -12.89 -3.81
C ALA A 186 -16.36 -13.17 -3.99
N CYS A 187 -15.49 -12.42 -3.30
CA CYS A 187 -14.04 -12.65 -3.40
C CYS A 187 -13.58 -13.92 -2.67
N ILE A 188 -14.31 -14.38 -1.65
CA ILE A 188 -14.03 -15.62 -0.94
C ILE A 188 -14.49 -16.80 -1.79
N ASP A 189 -15.71 -16.71 -2.33
CA ASP A 189 -16.32 -17.76 -3.13
C ASP A 189 -15.59 -17.99 -4.47
N ALA A 190 -14.96 -16.93 -5.00
CA ALA A 190 -14.16 -17.02 -6.22
C ALA A 190 -12.88 -17.86 -6.08
N VAL A 191 -12.43 -18.15 -4.86
CA VAL A 191 -11.24 -18.95 -4.58
C VAL A 191 -11.65 -20.30 -4.04
N SER A 192 -11.70 -21.31 -4.88
CA SER A 192 -12.24 -22.65 -4.61
C SER A 192 -11.59 -23.40 -3.43
N TYR A 193 -10.42 -23.00 -2.98
CA TYR A 193 -9.69 -23.61 -1.86
C TYR A 193 -9.63 -22.76 -0.59
N THR A 194 -10.25 -21.59 -0.53
CA THR A 194 -10.18 -20.66 0.62
C THR A 194 -10.71 -21.28 1.92
N HIS A 195 -11.73 -22.13 1.81
CA HIS A 195 -12.38 -22.82 2.94
C HIS A 195 -12.06 -24.32 3.00
N LEU A 196 -11.28 -24.81 2.06
CA LEU A 196 -10.81 -26.19 2.11
C LEU A 196 -9.70 -26.28 3.15
N THR A 197 -10.00 -26.92 4.26
CA THR A 197 -8.97 -27.49 5.15
C THR A 197 -8.28 -28.64 4.47
N LEU A 198 -7.73 -28.40 3.29
CA LEU A 198 -6.79 -29.34 2.72
C LEU A 198 -5.63 -29.39 3.71
N PRO A 199 -5.26 -30.61 4.17
CA PRO A 199 -3.90 -30.81 4.60
C PRO A 199 -3.08 -30.52 3.33
N THR A 200 -2.79 -29.28 3.08
CA THR A 200 -1.80 -28.89 2.12
C THR A 200 -0.53 -29.53 2.62
N LYS A 201 -0.34 -30.80 2.25
CA LYS A 201 0.97 -31.36 2.21
C LYS A 201 1.76 -30.38 1.36
N ARG A 202 2.54 -29.59 2.04
CA ARG A 202 3.50 -28.71 1.47
C ARG A 202 4.45 -29.53 0.65
N ILE A 203 4.11 -29.70 -0.60
CA ILE A 203 5.06 -30.12 -1.59
C ILE A 203 5.48 -28.83 -2.27
N VAL A 204 6.44 -28.18 -1.70
CA VAL A 204 7.40 -27.32 -2.38
C VAL A 204 8.71 -27.49 -1.65
#